data_1e29e4a2873fd8b780c9197a314cdcc0
#
_entry.id   1e29e4a2873fd8b780c9197a314cdcc0
#
_cell.length_a   1.000
_cell.length_b   1.000
_cell.length_c   1.000
_cell.angle_alpha   90.00
_cell.angle_beta   90.00
_cell.angle_gamma   90.00
#
_symmetry.space_group_name_H-M   'P 1'
#
loop_
_entity.id
_entity.type
_entity.pdbx_description
1 polymer ?
#
loop_
_entity_poly.entity_id
_entity_poly.type
_entity_poly.pdbx_seq_one_letter_code
_entity_poly.pdbx_strand_id
1 'polypeptide(L)'
;MLVEVICLVLMVVLVGDVFLGVFSRYVMQATFKWYDEVARLCFVWIIFLGAAVAVRRRLHFRMHLVVDRFKPGARRSIERLITLTVIGFGAILVAGGIRMAPIAHRQLTDALEISQLWFFGALPVGGALMILFALPQLWRPDGPR
;
A
#
# COMPACT_ATOMS: atom_id res chain seq x y z
N MET A 1 0.10 2.00 -14.46
CA MET A 1 0.80 0.87 -15.09
C MET A 1 2.03 0.42 -14.30
N LEU A 2 3.06 1.27 -14.09
CA LEU A 2 4.30 0.82 -13.40
C LEU A 2 4.02 0.23 -12.00
N VAL A 3 3.31 0.98 -11.14
CA VAL A 3 3.00 0.53 -9.76
C VAL A 3 2.17 -0.75 -9.76
N GLU A 4 1.26 -0.91 -10.70
CA GLU A 4 0.43 -2.11 -10.85
C GLU A 4 1.27 -3.34 -11.22
N VAL A 5 2.24 -3.15 -12.14
CA VAL A 5 3.18 -4.22 -12.52
C VAL A 5 4.05 -4.61 -11.33
N ILE A 6 4.54 -3.63 -10.55
CA ILE A 6 5.30 -3.90 -9.32
C ILE A 6 4.45 -4.70 -8.32
N CYS A 7 3.20 -4.31 -8.09
CA CYS A 7 2.30 -5.07 -7.20
C CYS A 7 2.08 -6.51 -7.70
N LEU A 8 1.93 -6.70 -9.01
CA LEU A 8 1.76 -8.03 -9.60
C LEU A 8 3.01 -8.89 -9.41
N VAL A 9 4.19 -8.34 -9.67
CA VAL A 9 5.47 -9.04 -9.47
C VAL A 9 5.64 -9.42 -8.00
N LEU A 10 5.42 -8.48 -7.08
CA LEU A 10 5.48 -8.75 -5.64
C LEU A 10 4.49 -9.84 -5.21
N MET A 11 3.29 -9.85 -5.81
CA MET A 11 2.30 -10.89 -5.52
C MET A 11 2.76 -12.27 -6.00
N VAL A 12 3.36 -12.37 -7.19
CA VAL A 12 3.92 -13.64 -7.70
C VAL A 12 5.06 -14.11 -6.81
N VAL A 13 5.96 -13.20 -6.41
CA VAL A 13 7.06 -13.52 -5.48
C VAL A 13 6.52 -13.98 -4.14
N LEU A 14 5.53 -13.29 -3.57
CA LEU A 14 4.89 -13.67 -2.31
C LEU A 14 4.28 -15.08 -2.37
N VAL A 15 3.51 -15.37 -3.43
CA VAL A 15 2.89 -16.70 -3.60
C VAL A 15 3.95 -17.78 -3.75
N GLY A 16 5.01 -17.54 -4.54
CA GLY A 16 6.14 -18.46 -4.68
C GLY A 16 6.88 -18.71 -3.38
N ASP A 17 7.16 -17.64 -2.62
CA ASP A 17 7.84 -17.71 -1.33
C ASP A 17 7.03 -18.52 -0.30
N VAL A 18 5.73 -18.23 -0.17
CA VAL A 18 4.84 -18.98 0.74
C VAL A 18 4.75 -20.45 0.32
N PHE A 19 4.63 -20.74 -0.99
CA PHE A 19 4.62 -22.12 -1.49
C PHE A 19 5.92 -22.85 -1.14
N LEU A 20 7.08 -22.23 -1.39
CA LEU A 20 8.39 -22.80 -1.05
C LEU A 20 8.54 -23.00 0.47
N GLY A 21 8.08 -22.07 1.28
CA GLY A 21 8.10 -22.17 2.75
C GLY A 21 7.28 -23.36 3.26
N VAL A 22 6.07 -23.54 2.72
CA VAL A 22 5.20 -24.68 3.04
C VAL A 22 5.85 -26.00 2.57
N PHE A 23 6.33 -26.03 1.34
CA PHE A 23 6.98 -27.20 0.76
C PHE A 23 8.23 -27.61 1.56
N SER A 24 9.08 -26.65 1.91
CA SER A 24 10.28 -26.86 2.73
C SER A 24 9.93 -27.44 4.11
N ARG A 25 8.89 -26.91 4.75
CA ARG A 25 8.46 -27.36 6.10
C ARG A 25 7.89 -28.76 6.10
N TYR A 26 7.03 -29.11 5.12
CA TYR A 26 6.31 -30.38 5.12
C TYR A 26 7.02 -31.50 4.35
N VAL A 27 7.75 -31.19 3.30
CA VAL A 27 8.43 -32.19 2.45
C VAL A 27 9.89 -32.35 2.87
N MET A 28 10.62 -31.23 3.05
CA MET A 28 12.04 -31.30 3.39
C MET A 28 12.28 -31.35 4.92
N GLN A 29 11.23 -31.17 5.72
CA GLN A 29 11.32 -31.09 7.20
C GLN A 29 12.36 -30.07 7.70
N ALA A 30 12.69 -29.09 6.86
CA ALA A 30 13.63 -28.03 7.13
C ALA A 30 12.85 -26.71 7.26
N THR A 31 13.01 -26.04 8.40
CA THR A 31 12.36 -24.74 8.65
C THR A 31 13.38 -23.63 8.53
N PHE A 32 13.29 -22.83 7.47
CA PHE A 32 14.12 -21.66 7.28
C PHE A 32 13.31 -20.40 7.66
N LYS A 33 13.83 -19.58 8.55
CA LYS A 33 13.15 -18.37 9.05
C LYS A 33 13.06 -17.24 8.01
N TRP A 34 13.88 -17.26 6.97
CA TRP A 34 13.94 -16.19 5.96
C TRP A 34 12.68 -16.12 5.08
N TYR A 35 11.94 -17.23 4.86
CA TYR A 35 10.68 -17.20 4.13
C TYR A 35 9.65 -16.27 4.77
N ASP A 36 9.51 -16.33 6.09
CA ASP A 36 8.56 -15.49 6.82
C ASP A 36 8.91 -13.99 6.69
N GLU A 37 10.20 -13.65 6.61
CA GLU A 37 10.65 -12.27 6.45
C GLU A 37 10.40 -11.75 5.04
N VAL A 38 10.69 -12.56 4.00
CA VAL A 38 10.43 -12.20 2.60
C VAL A 38 8.93 -12.04 2.36
N ALA A 39 8.12 -12.99 2.84
CA ALA A 39 6.66 -12.90 2.75
C ALA A 39 6.13 -11.62 3.38
N ARG A 40 6.58 -11.29 4.61
CA ARG A 40 6.17 -10.07 5.31
C ARG A 40 6.60 -8.81 4.57
N LEU A 41 7.83 -8.78 4.02
CA LEU A 41 8.32 -7.65 3.23
C LEU A 41 7.44 -7.42 1.99
N CYS A 42 7.22 -8.46 1.19
CA CYS A 42 6.36 -8.38 0.01
C CYS A 42 4.94 -7.94 0.37
N PHE A 43 4.39 -8.50 1.45
CA PHE A 43 3.03 -8.20 1.91
C PHE A 43 2.87 -6.72 2.28
N VAL A 44 3.80 -6.15 3.05
CA VAL A 44 3.76 -4.73 3.44
C VAL A 44 3.81 -3.83 2.20
N TRP A 45 4.71 -4.10 1.27
CA TRP A 45 4.80 -3.32 0.03
C TRP A 45 3.54 -3.44 -0.83
N ILE A 46 2.96 -4.65 -0.97
CA ILE A 46 1.71 -4.86 -1.72
C ILE A 46 0.57 -4.05 -1.11
N ILE A 47 0.44 -4.01 0.23
CA ILE A 47 -0.62 -3.25 0.89
C ILE A 47 -0.51 -1.75 0.56
N PHE A 48 0.65 -1.15 0.77
CA PHE A 48 0.81 0.30 0.60
C PHE A 48 0.77 0.72 -0.87
N LEU A 49 1.41 -0.02 -1.77
CA LEU A 49 1.36 0.24 -3.21
C LEU A 49 -0.04 -0.04 -3.78
N GLY A 50 -0.69 -1.12 -3.33
CA GLY A 50 -2.05 -1.46 -3.71
C GLY A 50 -3.06 -0.40 -3.28
N ALA A 51 -2.92 0.14 -2.06
CA ALA A 51 -3.73 1.26 -1.59
C ALA A 51 -3.54 2.51 -2.49
N ALA A 52 -2.31 2.83 -2.88
CA ALA A 52 -2.04 3.93 -3.81
C ALA A 52 -2.67 3.71 -5.20
N VAL A 53 -2.64 2.47 -5.71
CA VAL A 53 -3.32 2.10 -6.96
C VAL A 53 -4.84 2.21 -6.82
N ALA A 54 -5.40 1.79 -5.69
CA ALA A 54 -6.83 1.92 -5.41
C ALA A 54 -7.30 3.38 -5.42
N VAL A 55 -6.52 4.29 -4.83
CA VAL A 55 -6.75 5.74 -4.90
C VAL A 55 -6.69 6.24 -6.34
N ARG A 56 -5.67 5.85 -7.12
CA ARG A 56 -5.55 6.21 -8.54
C ARG A 56 -6.74 5.78 -9.37
N ARG A 57 -7.22 4.54 -9.17
CA ARG A 57 -8.36 3.97 -9.91
C ARG A 57 -9.70 4.45 -9.41
N ARG A 58 -9.75 5.35 -8.42
CA ARG A 58 -10.96 5.84 -7.77
C ARG A 58 -11.86 4.70 -7.26
N LEU A 59 -11.28 3.57 -6.85
CA LEU A 59 -12.06 2.43 -6.37
C LEU A 59 -12.82 2.74 -5.08
N HIS A 60 -12.34 3.70 -4.28
CA HIS A 60 -13.05 4.21 -3.10
C HIS A 60 -14.34 4.99 -3.47
N PHE A 61 -14.44 5.50 -4.72
CA PHE A 61 -15.60 6.27 -5.19
C PHE A 61 -16.67 5.40 -5.86
N ARG A 62 -16.46 4.11 -6.03
CA ARG A 62 -17.43 3.21 -6.65
C ARG A 62 -18.66 2.86 -5.79
N MET A 63 -18.84 3.50 -4.64
CA MET A 63 -20.12 3.48 -3.93
C MET A 63 -21.17 4.37 -4.62
N HIS A 64 -21.27 4.27 -5.95
CA HIS A 64 -22.28 4.99 -6.74
C HIS A 64 -23.71 4.75 -6.26
N LEU A 65 -24.00 3.57 -5.73
CA LEU A 65 -25.33 3.21 -5.19
C LEU A 65 -25.81 4.10 -4.04
N VAL A 66 -24.89 4.69 -3.28
CA VAL A 66 -25.24 5.58 -2.15
C VAL A 66 -25.16 7.04 -2.56
N VAL A 67 -24.15 7.40 -3.36
CA VAL A 67 -23.86 8.80 -3.72
C VAL A 67 -24.82 9.32 -4.81
N ASP A 68 -25.32 8.45 -5.67
CA ASP A 68 -26.29 8.82 -6.73
C ASP A 68 -27.67 9.20 -6.19
N ARG A 69 -27.96 8.93 -4.90
CA ARG A 69 -29.17 9.37 -4.21
C ARG A 69 -29.12 10.82 -3.71
N PHE A 70 -27.93 11.45 -3.70
CA PHE A 70 -27.76 12.80 -3.18
C PHE A 70 -27.81 13.85 -4.30
N LYS A 71 -28.22 15.07 -3.96
CA LYS A 71 -28.22 16.23 -4.87
C LYS A 71 -26.80 16.52 -5.37
N PRO A 72 -26.61 17.05 -6.60
CA PRO A 72 -25.28 17.27 -7.23
C PRO A 72 -24.29 18.07 -6.38
N GLY A 73 -24.79 19.00 -5.56
CA GLY A 73 -23.95 19.79 -4.64
C GLY A 73 -23.40 18.97 -3.46
N ALA A 74 -24.22 18.12 -2.84
CA ALA A 74 -23.80 17.28 -1.74
C ALA A 74 -22.77 16.23 -2.20
N ARG A 75 -22.92 15.70 -3.41
CA ARG A 75 -21.99 14.77 -4.03
C ARG A 75 -20.57 15.34 -4.11
N ARG A 76 -20.40 16.56 -4.62
CA ARG A 76 -19.09 17.22 -4.70
C ARG A 76 -18.43 17.42 -3.35
N SER A 77 -19.22 17.78 -2.33
CA SER A 77 -18.72 17.97 -0.97
C SER A 77 -18.21 16.66 -0.38
N ILE A 78 -18.95 15.57 -0.57
CA ILE A 78 -18.59 14.23 -0.11
C ILE A 78 -17.30 13.76 -0.83
N GLU A 79 -17.22 13.91 -2.15
CA GLU A 79 -16.04 13.54 -2.94
C GLU A 79 -14.78 14.30 -2.48
N ARG A 80 -14.89 15.61 -2.23
CA ARG A 80 -13.80 16.41 -1.66
C ARG A 80 -13.40 15.96 -0.27
N LEU A 81 -14.37 15.69 0.59
CA LEU A 81 -14.09 15.22 1.95
C LEU A 81 -13.33 13.89 1.94
N ILE A 82 -13.74 12.93 1.12
CA ILE A 82 -13.05 11.65 0.97
C ILE A 82 -11.62 11.87 0.46
N THR A 83 -11.44 12.71 -0.56
CA THR A 83 -10.10 12.99 -1.11
C THR A 83 -9.20 13.66 -0.06
N LEU A 84 -9.73 14.60 0.73
CA LEU A 84 -8.99 15.24 1.83
C LEU A 84 -8.61 14.23 2.91
N THR A 85 -9.51 13.31 3.25
CA THR A 85 -9.23 12.23 4.21
C THR A 85 -8.09 11.34 3.71
N VAL A 86 -8.09 10.96 2.43
CA VAL A 86 -7.02 10.17 1.82
C VAL A 86 -5.69 10.92 1.85
N ILE A 87 -5.67 12.21 1.52
CA ILE A 87 -4.46 13.04 1.59
C ILE A 87 -3.96 13.15 3.03
N GLY A 88 -4.86 13.41 3.99
CA GLY A 88 -4.52 13.48 5.41
C GLY A 88 -3.92 12.16 5.91
N PHE A 89 -4.51 11.04 5.56
CA PHE A 89 -4.00 9.72 5.89
C PHE A 89 -2.61 9.48 5.26
N GLY A 90 -2.45 9.80 3.97
CA GLY A 90 -1.15 9.72 3.30
C GLY A 90 -0.08 10.57 3.97
N ALA A 91 -0.42 11.79 4.43
CA ALA A 91 0.51 12.66 5.15
C ALA A 91 0.93 12.07 6.51
N ILE A 92 0.00 11.44 7.23
CA ILE A 92 0.30 10.74 8.49
C ILE A 92 1.27 9.57 8.22
N LEU A 93 1.06 8.79 7.16
CA LEU A 93 1.94 7.69 6.78
C LEU A 93 3.35 8.19 6.44
N VAL A 94 3.46 9.28 5.68
CA VAL A 94 4.77 9.89 5.33
C VAL A 94 5.47 10.37 6.59
N ALA A 95 4.78 11.13 7.44
CA ALA A 95 5.36 11.67 8.68
C ALA A 95 5.77 10.55 9.65
N GLY A 96 4.93 9.51 9.79
CA GLY A 96 5.21 8.34 10.61
C GLY A 96 6.41 7.55 10.10
N GLY A 97 6.47 7.29 8.80
CA GLY A 97 7.57 6.58 8.17
C GLY A 97 8.91 7.30 8.31
N ILE A 98 8.93 8.63 8.11
CA ILE A 98 10.14 9.43 8.28
C ILE A 98 10.62 9.43 9.75
N ARG A 99 9.68 9.54 10.71
CA ARG A 99 10.03 9.50 12.14
C ARG A 99 10.60 8.14 12.58
N MET A 100 10.13 7.04 12.00
CA MET A 100 10.59 5.69 12.30
C MET A 100 11.88 5.31 11.57
N ALA A 101 12.23 5.98 10.47
CA ALA A 101 13.40 5.67 9.66
C ALA A 101 14.72 5.58 10.45
N PRO A 102 15.09 6.51 11.36
CA PRO A 102 16.35 6.44 12.09
C PRO A 102 16.42 5.26 13.08
N ILE A 103 15.27 4.83 13.62
CA ILE A 103 15.16 3.68 14.52
C ILE A 103 15.25 2.40 13.68
N ALA A 104 14.48 2.33 12.61
CA ALA A 104 14.44 1.18 11.71
C ALA A 104 15.78 0.90 11.01
N HIS A 105 16.57 1.94 10.74
CA HIS A 105 17.90 1.78 10.14
C HIS A 105 18.87 1.02 11.07
N ARG A 106 18.75 1.20 12.38
CA ARG A 106 19.63 0.57 13.38
C ARG A 106 19.20 -0.85 13.76
N GLN A 107 17.99 -1.26 13.38
CA GLN A 107 17.47 -2.58 13.67
C GLN A 107 17.63 -3.48 12.45
N LEU A 108 18.22 -4.65 12.66
CA LEU A 108 18.32 -5.70 11.67
C LEU A 108 17.20 -6.71 11.86
N THR A 109 16.81 -7.39 10.79
CA THR A 109 15.88 -8.53 10.88
C THR A 109 16.62 -9.77 11.37
N ASP A 110 15.86 -10.71 11.95
CA ASP A 110 16.45 -11.86 12.67
C ASP A 110 17.01 -12.95 11.75
N ALA A 111 16.52 -13.06 10.51
CA ALA A 111 16.91 -14.13 9.60
C ALA A 111 17.73 -13.63 8.40
N LEU A 112 17.36 -12.50 7.79
CA LEU A 112 18.05 -11.92 6.63
C LEU A 112 19.13 -10.91 7.02
N GLU A 113 19.17 -10.48 8.29
CA GLU A 113 20.07 -9.43 8.80
C GLU A 113 20.02 -8.13 7.97
N ILE A 114 18.90 -7.86 7.29
CA ILE A 114 18.67 -6.63 6.55
C ILE A 114 18.06 -5.58 7.47
N SER A 115 18.30 -4.30 7.15
CA SER A 115 17.73 -3.20 7.91
C SER A 115 16.20 -3.21 7.84
N GLN A 116 15.54 -3.05 8.98
CA GLN A 116 14.07 -2.90 9.05
C GLN A 116 13.55 -1.67 8.28
N LEU A 117 14.45 -0.80 7.84
CA LEU A 117 14.11 0.32 6.97
C LEU A 117 13.38 -0.10 5.69
N TRP A 118 13.68 -1.29 5.15
CA TRP A 118 13.00 -1.82 3.98
C TRP A 118 11.50 -2.10 4.23
N PHE A 119 11.15 -2.47 5.45
CA PHE A 119 9.75 -2.66 5.84
C PHE A 119 9.05 -1.33 6.08
N PHE A 120 9.66 -0.46 6.88
CA PHE A 120 9.09 0.85 7.20
C PHE A 120 9.11 1.81 6.03
N GLY A 121 10.01 1.64 5.05
CA GLY A 121 10.09 2.44 3.83
C GLY A 121 8.85 2.38 2.94
N ALA A 122 8.06 1.29 3.04
CA ALA A 122 6.80 1.18 2.32
C ALA A 122 5.75 2.22 2.78
N LEU A 123 5.81 2.68 4.05
CA LEU A 123 4.89 3.68 4.59
C LEU A 123 5.04 5.05 3.90
N PRO A 124 6.22 5.67 3.92
CA PRO A 124 6.37 6.99 3.29
C PRO A 124 6.24 6.91 1.76
N VAL A 125 6.70 5.84 1.13
CA VAL A 125 6.56 5.67 -0.32
C VAL A 125 5.09 5.50 -0.71
N GLY A 126 4.36 4.61 -0.04
CA GLY A 126 2.94 4.40 -0.29
C GLY A 126 2.10 5.64 0.02
N GLY A 127 2.37 6.32 1.16
CA GLY A 127 1.72 7.56 1.54
C GLY A 127 1.95 8.68 0.52
N ALA A 128 3.19 8.85 0.05
CA ALA A 128 3.52 9.85 -0.97
C ALA A 128 2.80 9.56 -2.31
N LEU A 129 2.75 8.29 -2.73
CA LEU A 129 2.01 7.89 -3.93
C LEU A 129 0.50 8.11 -3.77
N MET A 130 -0.07 7.83 -2.59
CA MET A 130 -1.49 8.11 -2.32
C MET A 130 -1.79 9.60 -2.46
N ILE A 131 -0.96 10.49 -1.89
CA ILE A 131 -1.10 11.93 -2.02
C ILE A 131 -0.98 12.33 -3.49
N LEU A 132 0.06 11.87 -4.19
CA LEU A 132 0.30 12.18 -5.60
C LEU A 132 -0.89 11.81 -6.50
N PHE A 133 -1.52 10.67 -6.25
CA PHE A 133 -2.67 10.22 -7.04
C PHE A 133 -4.00 10.85 -6.58
N ALA A 134 -4.11 11.33 -5.35
CA ALA A 134 -5.28 12.01 -4.83
C ALA A 134 -5.33 13.49 -5.24
N LEU A 135 -4.18 14.18 -5.36
CA LEU A 135 -4.11 15.61 -5.71
C LEU A 135 -4.88 15.99 -6.98
N PRO A 136 -4.71 15.29 -8.13
CA PRO A 136 -5.46 15.63 -9.35
C PRO A 136 -6.98 15.48 -9.19
N GLN A 137 -7.43 14.67 -8.22
CA GLN A 137 -8.84 14.43 -7.97
C GLN A 137 -9.54 15.61 -7.27
N LEU A 138 -8.79 16.44 -6.55
CA LEU A 138 -9.31 17.70 -5.98
C LEU A 138 -9.66 18.74 -7.06
N TRP A 139 -8.88 18.77 -8.15
CA TRP A 139 -9.03 19.76 -9.22
C TRP A 139 -10.02 19.32 -10.29
N ARG A 140 -10.25 18.02 -10.44
CA ARG A 140 -11.17 17.44 -11.43
C ARG A 140 -12.15 16.48 -10.72
N PRO A 141 -13.16 17.01 -10.00
CA PRO A 141 -14.15 16.16 -9.33
C PRO A 141 -15.00 15.36 -10.33
N ASP A 142 -15.17 15.87 -11.56
CA ASP A 142 -15.93 15.21 -12.63
C ASP A 142 -14.95 14.37 -13.49
N GLY A 143 -14.65 13.13 -13.08
CA GLY A 143 -13.95 12.15 -13.92
C GLY A 143 -14.87 11.60 -15.02
N PRO A 144 -14.30 11.07 -16.13
CA PRO A 144 -15.09 10.56 -17.24
C PRO A 144 -16.09 9.50 -16.77
N ARG A 145 -17.31 9.62 -17.28
CA ARG A 145 -18.45 8.70 -17.10
C ARG A 145 -18.15 7.34 -17.68
#